data_678d694c0ab73268df33a0a8d8258b63
#
_entry.id   678d694c0ab73268df33a0a8d8258b63
#
_cell.length_a   1.000
_cell.length_b   1.000
_cell.length_c   1.000
_cell.angle_alpha   90.00
_cell.angle_beta   90.00
_cell.angle_gamma   90.00
#
_symmetry.space_group_name_H-M   'P 1'
#
loop_
_entity.id
_entity.type
_entity.pdbx_description
1 polymer ?
#
loop_
_entity_poly.entity_id
_entity_poly.type
_entity_poly.pdbx_seq_one_letter_code
_entity_poly.pdbx_strand_id
1 'polypeptide(L)'
;MLPAQINQTKPPMFHDGEEKLPPNNYEKANNSFVLSYARDEWLQRKLIERESEYLEFRNLKIFCGTFNANGKSPTSIDISKWLCGGEPDPSAMKDCYVCSFQEIVDLNAANVIAEGHSAKRTTQWANMILQTLNQLAPIKIHESGGRNDFGGSFDSTSNKDDWSNGNGSRESGGSGGSGGSGGSSGSGETNNNRNSNHSKSSENEEHPQHETGAYRLIASKYLVGIAIVAFIKAEHVNNVGDVQVQTAGVGIGGFVGNKGAAALRFTYGNSSICAVSSHLSAHRGAVGSRNSDYNNILNKVQFKDRHTDGNNSSSSISILDHDYVFWLGDLNYRIQVDISTEECYRRIRSNKKTEKGQNDLVWLRSQDQLNIERAHGRVFELFEEGVLNFLPTYKYIPGEDVYDDRPEKKMRAPAWCDRVLWYCRMGNNSVNTMNSGGSGTKLIKQIKYQRENSIKISDHKPVYGTFDVQVKMIVKQEQKRVYNELMRGEWVI
;
A
#
# COMPACT_ATOMS: atom_id res chain seq x y z
N MET A 1 22.37 28.04 26.77
CA MET A 1 23.76 27.77 26.47
C MET A 1 23.99 28.06 25.01
N LEU A 2 25.00 28.86 24.68
CA LEU A 2 25.29 29.51 23.41
C LEU A 2 25.58 28.55 22.26
N PRO A 3 25.32 28.90 20.97
CA PRO A 3 25.60 28.05 19.83
C PRO A 3 27.09 28.02 19.46
N ALA A 4 27.57 26.87 19.00
CA ALA A 4 28.92 26.61 18.58
C ALA A 4 29.31 27.41 17.33
N GLN A 5 30.49 28.02 17.37
CA GLN A 5 31.09 28.81 16.29
C GLN A 5 31.55 27.91 15.14
N ILE A 6 31.21 28.32 13.93
CA ILE A 6 31.71 27.73 12.68
C ILE A 6 33.12 28.30 12.44
N ASN A 7 34.14 27.41 12.43
CA ASN A 7 35.51 27.73 12.04
C ASN A 7 35.60 28.00 10.53
N GLN A 8 35.85 29.25 10.17
CA GLN A 8 36.29 29.63 8.82
C GLN A 8 37.76 29.28 8.64
N THR A 9 38.04 28.31 7.78
CA THR A 9 39.39 28.06 7.27
C THR A 9 39.68 29.00 6.10
N LYS A 10 40.76 29.81 6.23
CA LYS A 10 41.27 30.68 5.17
C LYS A 10 41.79 29.87 3.99
N PRO A 11 41.58 30.32 2.74
CA PRO A 11 42.18 29.70 1.57
C PRO A 11 43.73 29.96 1.52
N PRO A 12 44.54 29.09 0.90
CA PRO A 12 45.98 29.28 0.79
C PRO A 12 46.30 30.42 -0.18
N MET A 13 47.32 31.24 0.20
CA MET A 13 47.89 32.28 -0.66
C MET A 13 48.76 31.62 -1.75
N PHE A 14 48.45 31.96 -2.99
CA PHE A 14 49.34 31.67 -4.13
C PHE A 14 50.27 32.85 -4.39
N HIS A 15 51.56 32.56 -4.58
CA HIS A 15 52.61 33.51 -4.95
C HIS A 15 52.45 33.87 -6.44
N ASP A 16 52.64 35.17 -6.72
CA ASP A 16 52.69 35.77 -8.04
C ASP A 16 53.85 35.22 -8.88
N GLY A 17 53.52 34.74 -10.06
CA GLY A 17 54.43 34.45 -11.14
C GLY A 17 53.67 34.58 -12.44
N GLU A 18 53.79 35.73 -13.10
CA GLU A 18 53.10 36.04 -14.37
C GLU A 18 53.64 35.19 -15.51
N GLU A 19 52.80 34.35 -16.08
CA GLU A 19 52.83 34.02 -17.50
C GLU A 19 51.38 34.11 -18.07
N LYS A 20 51.16 35.14 -18.91
CA LYS A 20 49.90 35.34 -19.61
C LYS A 20 49.74 34.25 -20.68
N LEU A 21 49.01 33.20 -20.37
CA LEU A 21 48.46 32.29 -21.36
C LEU A 21 47.19 32.90 -21.98
N PRO A 22 46.90 32.62 -23.29
CA PRO A 22 45.69 33.16 -23.94
C PRO A 22 44.40 32.63 -23.27
N PRO A 23 43.30 33.40 -23.27
CA PRO A 23 42.09 33.05 -22.54
C PRO A 23 41.56 31.71 -23.01
N ASN A 24 41.60 30.76 -22.12
CA ASN A 24 41.32 29.36 -22.35
C ASN A 24 39.79 29.20 -22.60
N ASN A 25 39.42 28.50 -23.65
CA ASN A 25 38.00 28.16 -23.99
C ASN A 25 37.27 27.44 -22.81
N TYR A 26 38.03 26.94 -21.85
CA TYR A 26 37.49 26.29 -20.64
C TYR A 26 36.85 27.28 -19.63
N GLU A 27 37.34 28.52 -19.50
CA GLU A 27 36.71 29.51 -18.62
C GLU A 27 35.37 29.99 -19.17
N LYS A 28 35.27 30.18 -20.49
CA LYS A 28 34.00 30.54 -21.16
C LYS A 28 32.98 29.37 -21.08
N ALA A 29 33.44 28.12 -21.19
CA ALA A 29 32.58 26.95 -21.08
C ALA A 29 32.10 26.76 -19.64
N ASN A 30 32.97 26.93 -18.63
CA ASN A 30 32.61 26.86 -17.22
C ASN A 30 31.63 27.97 -16.81
N ASN A 31 31.86 29.22 -17.26
CA ASN A 31 30.93 30.31 -17.01
C ASN A 31 29.58 30.11 -17.68
N SER A 32 29.55 29.56 -18.91
CA SER A 32 28.29 29.21 -19.59
C SER A 32 27.53 28.12 -18.84
N PHE A 33 28.21 27.11 -18.32
CA PHE A 33 27.62 26.02 -17.55
C PHE A 33 27.08 26.51 -16.19
N VAL A 34 27.85 27.30 -15.46
CA VAL A 34 27.41 27.90 -14.17
C VAL A 34 26.21 28.84 -14.38
N LEU A 35 26.20 29.64 -15.43
CA LEU A 35 25.07 30.51 -15.76
C LEU A 35 23.82 29.72 -16.17
N SER A 36 23.95 28.63 -16.92
CA SER A 36 22.82 27.78 -17.26
C SER A 36 22.23 27.10 -16.02
N TYR A 37 23.09 26.57 -15.13
CA TYR A 37 22.65 25.95 -13.88
C TYR A 37 21.93 26.95 -12.97
N ALA A 38 22.50 28.14 -12.77
CA ALA A 38 21.89 29.20 -11.97
C ALA A 38 20.52 29.67 -12.54
N ARG A 39 20.41 29.71 -13.87
CA ARG A 39 19.14 30.01 -14.55
C ARG A 39 18.10 28.93 -14.32
N ASP A 40 18.49 27.66 -14.46
CA ASP A 40 17.58 26.54 -14.27
C ASP A 40 17.09 26.48 -12.81
N GLU A 41 17.98 26.70 -11.84
CA GLU A 41 17.62 26.78 -10.41
C GLU A 41 16.68 27.95 -10.12
N TRP A 42 16.95 29.14 -10.68
CA TRP A 42 16.07 30.30 -10.55
C TRP A 42 14.69 30.00 -11.16
N LEU A 43 14.65 29.40 -12.34
CA LEU A 43 13.41 29.05 -13.04
C LEU A 43 12.58 28.06 -12.24
N GLN A 44 13.21 27.01 -11.70
CA GLN A 44 12.54 26.04 -10.83
C GLN A 44 11.96 26.73 -9.59
N ARG A 45 12.72 27.60 -8.93
CA ARG A 45 12.25 28.36 -7.78
C ARG A 45 11.05 29.24 -8.14
N LYS A 46 11.11 29.95 -9.27
CA LYS A 46 10.00 30.80 -9.74
C LYS A 46 8.77 30.02 -10.17
N LEU A 47 8.94 28.84 -10.75
CA LEU A 47 7.82 27.93 -11.01
C LEU A 47 7.15 27.50 -9.71
N ILE A 48 7.92 27.14 -8.67
CA ILE A 48 7.37 26.78 -7.36
C ILE A 48 6.62 27.97 -6.73
N GLU A 49 7.17 29.20 -6.78
CA GLU A 49 6.50 30.40 -6.27
C GLU A 49 5.14 30.66 -6.95
N ARG A 50 5.00 30.28 -8.21
CA ARG A 50 3.80 30.47 -9.03
C ARG A 50 2.99 29.17 -9.20
N GLU A 51 3.23 28.17 -8.37
CA GLU A 51 2.59 26.84 -8.45
C GLU A 51 1.06 26.93 -8.44
N SER A 52 0.50 27.86 -7.69
CA SER A 52 -0.96 28.09 -7.61
C SER A 52 -1.62 28.47 -8.94
N GLU A 53 -0.86 28.93 -9.94
CA GLU A 53 -1.38 29.35 -11.24
C GLU A 53 -1.60 28.16 -12.19
N TYR A 54 -0.96 27.02 -11.95
CA TYR A 54 -1.02 25.87 -12.83
C TYR A 54 -1.32 24.54 -12.12
N LEU A 55 -1.55 24.58 -10.80
CA LEU A 55 -2.06 23.43 -10.05
C LEU A 55 -3.57 23.50 -9.89
N GLU A 56 -4.21 22.36 -10.08
CA GLU A 56 -5.59 22.14 -9.70
C GLU A 56 -5.70 20.97 -8.72
N PHE A 57 -6.73 21.00 -7.87
CA PHE A 57 -7.06 19.85 -7.04
C PHE A 57 -8.14 19.02 -7.72
N ARG A 58 -7.91 17.70 -7.79
CA ARG A 58 -8.90 16.73 -8.26
C ARG A 58 -9.22 15.73 -7.16
N ASN A 59 -10.47 15.31 -7.11
CA ASN A 59 -10.88 14.30 -6.15
C ASN A 59 -10.48 12.91 -6.62
N LEU A 60 -9.71 12.18 -5.80
CA LEU A 60 -9.39 10.77 -5.96
C LEU A 60 -10.12 9.97 -4.88
N LYS A 61 -10.98 9.06 -5.29
CA LYS A 61 -11.71 8.18 -4.38
C LYS A 61 -10.87 6.97 -4.04
N ILE A 62 -10.53 6.80 -2.76
CA ILE A 62 -9.64 5.72 -2.29
C ILE A 62 -10.42 4.78 -1.36
N PHE A 63 -10.26 3.49 -1.58
CA PHE A 63 -10.63 2.42 -0.67
C PHE A 63 -9.38 1.92 0.07
N CYS A 64 -9.46 1.84 1.39
CA CYS A 64 -8.43 1.25 2.25
C CYS A 64 -9.06 0.13 3.06
N GLY A 65 -8.63 -1.11 2.82
CA GLY A 65 -9.16 -2.28 3.51
C GLY A 65 -8.08 -3.09 4.21
N THR A 66 -8.40 -3.69 5.37
CA THR A 66 -7.49 -4.58 6.09
C THR A 66 -8.20 -5.86 6.52
N PHE A 67 -7.49 -6.99 6.44
CA PHE A 67 -8.01 -8.29 6.82
C PHE A 67 -6.92 -9.24 7.35
N ASN A 68 -7.02 -9.64 8.61
CA ASN A 68 -6.26 -10.78 9.12
C ASN A 68 -6.94 -12.07 8.66
N ALA A 69 -6.27 -12.83 7.77
CA ALA A 69 -6.84 -14.00 7.10
C ALA A 69 -6.71 -15.30 7.91
N ASN A 70 -6.03 -15.30 9.08
CA ASN A 70 -5.83 -16.47 9.95
C ASN A 70 -5.36 -17.72 9.17
N GLY A 71 -4.34 -17.55 8.30
CA GLY A 71 -3.78 -18.64 7.47
C GLY A 71 -4.66 -19.07 6.29
N LYS A 72 -5.87 -18.53 6.13
CA LYS A 72 -6.83 -19.02 5.14
C LYS A 72 -6.52 -18.57 3.71
N SER A 73 -6.85 -19.44 2.77
CA SER A 73 -6.77 -19.16 1.35
C SER A 73 -7.93 -18.28 0.89
N PRO A 74 -7.76 -17.41 -0.13
CA PRO A 74 -8.87 -16.67 -0.72
C PRO A 74 -9.86 -17.53 -1.54
N THR A 75 -9.63 -18.83 -1.64
CA THR A 75 -10.50 -19.72 -2.42
C THR A 75 -11.92 -19.75 -1.86
N SER A 76 -12.91 -19.60 -2.76
CA SER A 76 -14.34 -19.74 -2.45
C SER A 76 -14.95 -18.71 -1.49
N ILE A 77 -14.39 -17.50 -1.43
CA ILE A 77 -15.01 -16.39 -0.68
C ILE A 77 -15.44 -15.28 -1.63
N ASP A 78 -16.57 -14.66 -1.31
CA ASP A 78 -17.02 -13.45 -1.99
C ASP A 78 -16.55 -12.22 -1.19
N ILE A 79 -15.74 -11.39 -1.84
CA ILE A 79 -15.22 -10.13 -1.27
C ILE A 79 -15.89 -8.89 -1.87
N SER A 80 -16.91 -9.05 -2.70
CA SER A 80 -17.57 -7.97 -3.43
C SER A 80 -18.11 -6.90 -2.49
N LYS A 81 -18.82 -7.30 -1.42
CA LYS A 81 -19.36 -6.37 -0.42
C LYS A 81 -18.27 -5.59 0.31
N TRP A 82 -17.15 -6.23 0.59
CA TRP A 82 -16.02 -5.56 1.21
C TRP A 82 -15.43 -4.49 0.29
N LEU A 83 -15.14 -4.84 -0.96
CA LEU A 83 -14.54 -3.92 -1.94
C LEU A 83 -15.50 -2.79 -2.37
N CYS A 84 -16.79 -3.04 -2.45
CA CYS A 84 -17.79 -1.98 -2.70
C CYS A 84 -18.02 -1.09 -1.48
N GLY A 85 -17.61 -1.55 -0.30
CA GLY A 85 -17.92 -0.88 0.94
C GLY A 85 -19.39 -1.01 1.35
N GLY A 86 -20.03 -2.13 1.03
CA GLY A 86 -21.44 -2.46 1.27
C GLY A 86 -21.99 -3.38 0.20
N GLU A 87 -23.30 -3.24 -0.13
CA GLU A 87 -23.87 -4.02 -1.23
C GLU A 87 -23.14 -3.72 -2.55
N PRO A 88 -22.93 -4.74 -3.40
CA PRO A 88 -22.27 -4.57 -4.68
C PRO A 88 -23.00 -3.56 -5.57
N ASP A 89 -22.36 -2.45 -5.86
CA ASP A 89 -22.87 -1.37 -6.70
C ASP A 89 -21.71 -0.83 -7.57
N PRO A 90 -21.80 -0.98 -8.92
CA PRO A 90 -20.79 -0.44 -9.81
C PRO A 90 -20.54 1.07 -9.66
N SER A 91 -21.56 1.84 -9.26
CA SER A 91 -21.44 3.28 -9.03
C SER A 91 -20.64 3.62 -7.76
N ALA A 92 -20.55 2.66 -6.82
CA ALA A 92 -19.82 2.81 -5.57
C ALA A 92 -18.31 2.53 -5.70
N MET A 93 -17.85 2.05 -6.88
CA MET A 93 -16.45 1.71 -7.12
C MET A 93 -15.52 2.91 -6.97
N LYS A 94 -14.35 2.67 -6.37
CA LYS A 94 -13.36 3.71 -6.09
C LYS A 94 -12.30 3.76 -7.20
N ASP A 95 -11.56 4.86 -7.25
CA ASP A 95 -10.52 5.05 -8.25
C ASP A 95 -9.26 4.27 -7.89
N CYS A 96 -8.94 4.20 -6.59
CA CYS A 96 -7.79 3.48 -6.05
C CYS A 96 -8.20 2.55 -4.90
N TYR A 97 -7.60 1.36 -4.86
CA TYR A 97 -7.79 0.36 -3.80
C TYR A 97 -6.45 0.03 -3.16
N VAL A 98 -6.38 0.12 -1.84
CA VAL A 98 -5.25 -0.34 -1.03
C VAL A 98 -5.77 -1.41 -0.08
N CYS A 99 -5.28 -2.64 -0.22
CA CYS A 99 -5.69 -3.78 0.59
C CYS A 99 -4.50 -4.32 1.38
N SER A 100 -4.68 -4.42 2.68
CA SER A 100 -3.73 -4.87 3.68
C SER A 100 -4.17 -6.23 4.21
N PHE A 101 -3.23 -7.16 4.32
CA PHE A 101 -3.50 -8.50 4.84
C PHE A 101 -2.51 -8.88 5.92
N GLN A 102 -2.99 -9.65 6.92
CA GLN A 102 -2.19 -10.25 7.95
C GLN A 102 -2.51 -11.75 8.02
N GLU A 103 -1.55 -12.53 8.48
CA GLU A 103 -1.67 -13.98 8.58
C GLU A 103 -2.18 -14.64 7.28
N ILE A 104 -1.66 -14.18 6.11
CA ILE A 104 -2.01 -14.79 4.82
C ILE A 104 -1.47 -16.24 4.69
N VAL A 105 -0.55 -16.63 5.55
CA VAL A 105 -0.04 -17.99 5.74
C VAL A 105 -0.06 -18.33 7.22
N ASP A 106 -0.15 -19.62 7.55
CA ASP A 106 -0.03 -20.06 8.94
C ASP A 106 1.34 -19.67 9.50
N LEU A 107 1.34 -19.06 10.68
CA LEU A 107 2.56 -18.55 11.33
C LEU A 107 3.28 -19.67 12.10
N ASN A 108 3.62 -20.76 11.43
CA ASN A 108 4.48 -21.82 11.94
C ASN A 108 5.94 -21.62 11.49
N ALA A 109 6.88 -22.30 12.15
CA ALA A 109 8.32 -22.13 11.88
C ALA A 109 8.68 -22.44 10.41
N ALA A 110 7.99 -23.40 9.77
CA ALA A 110 8.25 -23.76 8.38
C ALA A 110 7.86 -22.63 7.42
N ASN A 111 6.71 -21.98 7.63
CA ASN A 111 6.23 -20.88 6.80
C ASN A 111 7.00 -19.56 7.05
N VAL A 112 7.54 -19.39 8.26
CA VAL A 112 8.41 -18.24 8.58
C VAL A 112 9.72 -18.33 7.81
N ILE A 113 10.24 -19.54 7.57
CA ILE A 113 11.48 -19.78 6.84
C ILE A 113 11.26 -19.79 5.32
N ALA A 114 10.08 -20.24 4.85
CA ALA A 114 9.76 -20.39 3.44
C ALA A 114 9.08 -19.12 2.85
N GLU A 115 9.87 -18.14 2.44
CA GLU A 115 9.37 -16.88 1.83
C GLU A 115 8.43 -17.12 0.63
N GLY A 116 8.62 -18.19 -0.14
CA GLY A 116 7.82 -18.52 -1.32
C GLY A 116 6.32 -18.72 -1.04
N HIS A 117 5.95 -19.17 0.16
CA HIS A 117 4.54 -19.32 0.54
C HIS A 117 3.83 -17.98 0.68
N SER A 118 4.48 -16.97 1.27
CA SER A 118 3.92 -15.62 1.38
C SER A 118 3.77 -14.95 0.02
N ALA A 119 4.75 -15.11 -0.88
CA ALA A 119 4.69 -14.61 -2.25
C ALA A 119 3.48 -15.17 -3.00
N LYS A 120 3.37 -16.52 -3.05
CA LYS A 120 2.26 -17.22 -3.70
C LYS A 120 0.90 -16.78 -3.15
N ARG A 121 0.78 -16.66 -1.82
CA ARG A 121 -0.46 -16.27 -1.17
C ARG A 121 -0.81 -14.82 -1.46
N THR A 122 0.17 -13.91 -1.49
CA THR A 122 -0.02 -12.51 -1.88
C THR A 122 -0.56 -12.42 -3.31
N THR A 123 0.02 -13.15 -4.25
CA THR A 123 -0.45 -13.21 -5.63
C THR A 123 -1.88 -13.74 -5.72
N GLN A 124 -2.25 -14.77 -4.95
CA GLN A 124 -3.62 -15.30 -4.92
C GLN A 124 -4.63 -14.24 -4.45
N TRP A 125 -4.32 -13.50 -3.38
CA TRP A 125 -5.17 -12.41 -2.89
C TRP A 125 -5.25 -11.26 -3.91
N ALA A 126 -4.11 -10.87 -4.50
CA ALA A 126 -4.07 -9.81 -5.51
C ALA A 126 -4.93 -10.17 -6.74
N ASN A 127 -4.79 -11.39 -7.27
CA ASN A 127 -5.55 -11.86 -8.42
C ASN A 127 -7.06 -11.91 -8.13
N MET A 128 -7.46 -12.39 -6.95
CA MET A 128 -8.86 -12.40 -6.54
C MET A 128 -9.44 -10.99 -6.47
N ILE A 129 -8.73 -10.05 -5.86
CA ILE A 129 -9.17 -8.65 -5.79
C ILE A 129 -9.30 -8.08 -7.18
N LEU A 130 -8.26 -8.20 -8.03
CA LEU A 130 -8.27 -7.68 -9.39
C LEU A 130 -9.42 -8.27 -10.22
N GLN A 131 -9.63 -9.57 -10.13
CA GLN A 131 -10.75 -10.25 -10.79
C GLN A 131 -12.10 -9.70 -10.31
N THR A 132 -12.30 -9.58 -9.00
CA THR A 132 -13.54 -9.04 -8.43
C THR A 132 -13.76 -7.59 -8.85
N LEU A 133 -12.72 -6.74 -8.80
CA LEU A 133 -12.81 -5.34 -9.24
C LEU A 133 -13.19 -5.23 -10.72
N ASN A 134 -12.62 -6.07 -11.58
CA ASN A 134 -12.91 -6.07 -13.01
C ASN A 134 -14.31 -6.64 -13.32
N GLN A 135 -14.81 -7.56 -12.52
CA GLN A 135 -16.19 -8.08 -12.66
C GLN A 135 -17.24 -7.06 -12.23
N LEU A 136 -16.95 -6.28 -11.19
CA LEU A 136 -17.88 -5.27 -10.65
C LEU A 136 -17.90 -3.98 -11.47
N ALA A 137 -16.78 -3.62 -12.08
CA ALA A 137 -16.69 -2.40 -12.87
C ALA A 137 -17.38 -2.57 -14.23
N PRO A 138 -18.25 -1.62 -14.64
CA PRO A 138 -18.84 -1.67 -15.97
C PRO A 138 -17.74 -1.59 -17.03
N ILE A 139 -17.73 -2.55 -17.96
CA ILE A 139 -16.85 -2.54 -19.12
C ILE A 139 -17.29 -1.36 -19.98
N LYS A 140 -16.48 -0.30 -20.04
CA LYS A 140 -16.65 0.73 -21.08
C LYS A 140 -16.22 0.07 -22.38
N ILE A 141 -17.19 -0.42 -23.17
CA ILE A 141 -16.96 -0.75 -24.56
C ILE A 141 -16.62 0.58 -25.23
N HIS A 142 -15.36 0.79 -25.59
CA HIS A 142 -14.98 1.84 -26.49
C HIS A 142 -15.64 1.50 -27.83
N GLU A 143 -16.78 2.10 -28.13
CA GLU A 143 -17.27 2.22 -29.49
C GLU A 143 -16.19 3.01 -30.25
N SER A 144 -15.27 2.30 -30.90
CA SER A 144 -14.46 2.86 -31.94
C SER A 144 -15.42 3.20 -33.08
N GLY A 145 -15.83 4.47 -33.15
CA GLY A 145 -16.57 5.02 -34.26
C GLY A 145 -15.75 4.94 -35.54
N GLY A 146 -15.81 3.80 -36.17
CA GLY A 146 -15.38 3.59 -37.54
C GLY A 146 -16.64 3.35 -38.38
N ARG A 147 -17.17 4.41 -38.99
CA ARG A 147 -18.07 4.27 -40.14
C ARG A 147 -17.30 3.51 -41.22
N ASN A 148 -17.68 2.27 -41.46
CA ASN A 148 -17.46 1.60 -42.72
C ASN A 148 -18.84 1.28 -43.29
N ASP A 149 -19.28 2.17 -44.19
CA ASP A 149 -20.25 1.84 -45.25
C ASP A 149 -19.65 0.72 -46.11
N PHE A 150 -20.18 -0.48 -45.98
CA PHE A 150 -20.27 -1.43 -47.09
C PHE A 150 -21.48 -2.32 -46.89
N GLY A 151 -22.52 -2.04 -47.69
CA GLY A 151 -23.67 -2.88 -47.87
C GLY A 151 -23.27 -4.23 -48.46
N GLY A 152 -23.81 -5.29 -47.89
CA GLY A 152 -23.71 -6.65 -48.43
C GLY A 152 -24.69 -7.53 -47.66
N SER A 153 -25.93 -7.63 -48.19
CA SER A 153 -26.91 -8.62 -47.84
C SER A 153 -26.35 -10.04 -48.07
N PHE A 154 -26.40 -10.89 -47.06
CA PHE A 154 -26.45 -12.33 -47.28
C PHE A 154 -27.42 -13.02 -46.34
N ASP A 155 -28.19 -13.87 -46.97
CA ASP A 155 -29.40 -14.55 -46.60
C ASP A 155 -29.17 -15.70 -45.58
N SER A 156 -30.21 -15.95 -44.82
CA SER A 156 -30.36 -17.05 -43.88
C SER A 156 -30.60 -18.38 -44.60
N THR A 157 -29.86 -19.45 -44.25
CA THR A 157 -30.44 -20.81 -44.22
C THR A 157 -29.59 -21.78 -43.36
N SER A 158 -30.26 -22.33 -42.40
CA SER A 158 -30.20 -23.67 -41.77
C SER A 158 -29.00 -24.60 -42.04
N ASN A 159 -28.44 -25.19 -40.95
CA ASN A 159 -28.55 -26.65 -40.74
C ASN A 159 -28.13 -27.05 -39.32
N LYS A 160 -29.07 -27.77 -38.70
CA LYS A 160 -28.81 -28.68 -37.58
C LYS A 160 -28.14 -29.93 -38.12
N ASP A 161 -27.20 -30.50 -37.41
CA ASP A 161 -27.10 -31.95 -37.30
C ASP A 161 -26.31 -32.40 -36.03
N ASP A 162 -26.94 -33.28 -35.33
CA ASP A 162 -26.51 -34.18 -34.24
C ASP A 162 -25.24 -34.94 -34.55
N TRP A 163 -24.45 -35.24 -33.51
CA TRP A 163 -23.80 -36.52 -33.34
C TRP A 163 -23.58 -36.87 -31.86
N SER A 164 -24.28 -37.89 -31.46
CA SER A 164 -24.18 -38.61 -30.19
C SER A 164 -23.21 -39.77 -30.26
N ASN A 165 -22.65 -40.10 -29.10
CA ASN A 165 -22.21 -41.42 -28.63
C ASN A 165 -21.04 -42.20 -29.28
N GLY A 166 -20.11 -42.63 -28.39
CA GLY A 166 -19.18 -43.71 -28.64
C GLY A 166 -18.38 -44.10 -27.42
N ASN A 167 -18.93 -45.02 -26.63
CA ASN A 167 -18.28 -45.81 -25.59
C ASN A 167 -17.15 -46.70 -26.14
N GLY A 168 -16.06 -46.90 -25.36
CA GLY A 168 -15.07 -47.93 -25.68
C GLY A 168 -14.01 -48.09 -24.59
N SER A 169 -14.35 -48.94 -23.63
CA SER A 169 -13.45 -49.59 -22.66
C SER A 169 -12.44 -50.50 -23.31
N ARG A 170 -11.20 -50.58 -22.78
CA ARG A 170 -10.43 -51.85 -22.68
C ARG A 170 -9.28 -51.74 -21.69
N GLU A 171 -9.32 -52.71 -20.79
CA GLU A 171 -8.29 -53.14 -19.83
C GLU A 171 -7.12 -53.84 -20.49
N SER A 172 -5.99 -53.87 -19.81
CA SER A 172 -5.00 -54.97 -19.55
C SER A 172 -3.62 -54.31 -19.35
N GLY A 173 -2.77 -54.59 -18.37
CA GLY A 173 -2.52 -55.75 -17.56
C GLY A 173 -1.02 -56.02 -17.56
N GLY A 174 -0.41 -56.27 -16.40
CA GLY A 174 0.89 -56.97 -16.28
C GLY A 174 2.06 -56.07 -15.83
N SER A 175 2.50 -56.10 -14.60
CA SER A 175 3.33 -57.03 -13.85
C SER A 175 4.84 -56.85 -14.04
N GLY A 176 5.57 -56.54 -12.94
CA GLY A 176 6.62 -57.42 -12.47
C GLY A 176 8.04 -56.84 -12.31
N GLY A 177 8.57 -56.97 -11.11
CA GLY A 177 9.94 -57.35 -10.86
C GLY A 177 10.88 -56.23 -10.37
N SER A 178 11.15 -56.04 -9.13
CA SER A 178 12.09 -56.66 -8.14
C SER A 178 13.58 -56.54 -8.41
N GLY A 179 14.29 -56.02 -7.39
CA GLY A 179 15.66 -56.43 -7.02
C GLY A 179 16.72 -55.35 -7.30
N GLY A 180 17.45 -54.91 -6.31
CA GLY A 180 18.56 -55.45 -5.61
C GLY A 180 19.61 -54.38 -5.30
N SER A 181 19.86 -54.14 -4.11
CA SER A 181 21.02 -53.97 -3.26
C SER A 181 22.46 -53.83 -3.84
N GLY A 182 23.25 -53.07 -3.11
CA GLY A 182 24.72 -53.09 -3.00
C GLY A 182 25.36 -51.72 -3.34
N GLY A 183 26.10 -50.98 -2.53
CA GLY A 183 27.07 -51.33 -1.56
C GLY A 183 28.40 -50.69 -1.92
N SER A 184 28.99 -49.99 -0.95
CA SER A 184 30.42 -49.73 -0.69
C SER A 184 31.14 -48.54 -1.34
N SER A 185 31.49 -47.63 -0.48
CA SER A 185 32.83 -47.06 -0.08
C SER A 185 33.91 -46.80 -1.14
N GLY A 186 34.47 -45.60 -1.10
CA GLY A 186 35.77 -45.25 -1.72
C GLY A 186 36.17 -43.81 -1.52
N SER A 187 37.11 -43.62 -0.61
CA SER A 187 37.83 -42.40 -0.30
C SER A 187 38.76 -41.93 -1.45
N GLY A 188 39.02 -40.64 -1.57
CA GLY A 188 40.13 -40.16 -2.40
C GLY A 188 40.18 -38.62 -2.53
N GLU A 189 41.25 -38.09 -2.05
CA GLU A 189 41.68 -36.71 -1.84
C GLU A 189 41.81 -35.83 -3.10
N THR A 190 41.69 -34.53 -2.83
CA THR A 190 42.45 -33.37 -3.34
C THR A 190 42.45 -33.05 -4.85
N ASN A 191 41.98 -31.88 -5.26
CA ASN A 191 42.80 -30.72 -5.61
C ASN A 191 42.02 -29.48 -6.00
N ASN A 192 42.59 -28.36 -5.60
CA ASN A 192 42.23 -26.98 -5.94
C ASN A 192 42.09 -26.74 -7.45
N ASN A 193 41.04 -26.03 -7.85
CA ASN A 193 41.22 -24.94 -8.79
C ASN A 193 40.11 -23.90 -8.69
N ARG A 194 40.51 -22.65 -8.42
CA ARG A 194 39.69 -21.45 -8.48
C ARG A 194 39.27 -21.19 -9.93
N ASN A 195 37.98 -21.11 -10.19
CA ASN A 195 37.51 -20.31 -11.30
C ASN A 195 36.18 -19.66 -10.88
N SER A 196 36.26 -18.35 -10.72
CA SER A 196 35.16 -17.45 -10.50
C SER A 196 34.29 -17.34 -11.76
N ASN A 197 33.13 -17.99 -11.77
CA ASN A 197 32.08 -17.68 -12.73
C ASN A 197 30.98 -16.94 -12.02
N HIS A 198 30.91 -15.63 -12.25
CA HIS A 198 29.77 -14.80 -12.02
C HIS A 198 28.65 -15.27 -12.95
N SER A 199 27.75 -16.09 -12.46
CA SER A 199 26.45 -16.30 -13.11
C SER A 199 25.56 -15.10 -12.79
N LYS A 200 25.45 -14.16 -13.74
CA LYS A 200 24.37 -13.19 -13.79
C LYS A 200 23.06 -13.96 -13.95
N SER A 201 22.27 -14.05 -12.89
CA SER A 201 20.87 -14.37 -12.99
C SER A 201 20.17 -13.17 -13.63
N SER A 202 19.87 -13.27 -14.92
CA SER A 202 18.93 -12.40 -15.61
C SER A 202 17.55 -12.68 -15.01
N GLU A 203 17.09 -11.81 -14.11
CA GLU A 203 15.69 -11.72 -13.77
C GLU A 203 14.96 -11.24 -15.02
N ASN A 204 14.31 -12.17 -15.73
CA ASN A 204 13.29 -11.83 -16.71
C ASN A 204 12.13 -11.22 -15.95
N GLU A 205 12.04 -9.89 -15.95
CA GLU A 205 10.81 -9.18 -15.68
C GLU A 205 9.85 -9.49 -16.84
N GLU A 206 8.98 -10.50 -16.64
CA GLU A 206 7.81 -10.67 -17.49
C GLU A 206 6.94 -9.42 -17.36
N HIS A 207 7.00 -8.54 -18.35
CA HIS A 207 6.03 -7.46 -18.51
C HIS A 207 4.63 -8.10 -18.61
N PRO A 208 3.69 -7.76 -17.72
CA PRO A 208 2.34 -8.28 -17.81
C PRO A 208 1.72 -7.85 -19.14
N GLN A 209 1.22 -8.83 -19.88
CA GLN A 209 0.45 -8.66 -21.11
C GLN A 209 -0.68 -7.64 -20.87
N HIS A 210 -1.02 -6.85 -21.88
CA HIS A 210 -2.09 -5.85 -21.88
C HIS A 210 -3.41 -6.43 -21.36
N GLU A 211 -3.64 -6.30 -20.05
CA GLU A 211 -4.91 -6.69 -19.45
C GLU A 211 -5.99 -5.67 -19.84
N THR A 212 -7.06 -6.18 -20.46
CA THR A 212 -8.22 -5.38 -20.92
C THR A 212 -9.20 -4.99 -19.80
N GLY A 213 -8.85 -5.17 -18.51
CA GLY A 213 -9.72 -4.90 -17.38
C GLY A 213 -9.83 -3.41 -17.01
N ALA A 214 -10.82 -3.09 -16.18
CA ALA A 214 -11.07 -1.74 -15.67
C ALA A 214 -10.06 -1.26 -14.63
N TYR A 215 -9.35 -2.19 -13.98
CA TYR A 215 -8.33 -1.91 -12.96
C TYR A 215 -6.99 -2.52 -13.31
N ARG A 216 -5.93 -1.92 -12.76
CA ARG A 216 -4.52 -2.36 -12.87
C ARG A 216 -3.90 -2.46 -11.49
N LEU A 217 -3.03 -3.45 -11.30
CA LEU A 217 -2.16 -3.55 -10.12
C LEU A 217 -1.09 -2.45 -10.20
N ILE A 218 -0.98 -1.62 -9.16
CA ILE A 218 0.11 -0.64 -9.01
C ILE A 218 1.34 -1.32 -8.45
N ALA A 219 1.18 -1.98 -7.31
CA ALA A 219 2.26 -2.65 -6.59
C ALA A 219 1.72 -3.70 -5.61
N SER A 220 2.58 -4.65 -5.28
CA SER A 220 2.39 -5.57 -4.16
C SER A 220 3.69 -5.73 -3.39
N LYS A 221 3.60 -5.93 -2.07
CA LYS A 221 4.74 -6.26 -1.22
C LYS A 221 4.29 -7.16 -0.08
N TYR A 222 5.17 -8.05 0.34
CA TYR A 222 4.92 -8.91 1.50
C TYR A 222 6.14 -8.96 2.43
N LEU A 223 5.86 -9.24 3.69
CA LEU A 223 6.79 -9.65 4.73
C LEU A 223 6.09 -10.80 5.45
N VAL A 224 6.75 -11.87 5.77
CA VAL A 224 6.17 -13.12 6.31
C VAL A 224 4.74 -13.00 6.87
N GLY A 225 3.76 -13.47 6.12
CA GLY A 225 2.33 -13.41 6.52
C GLY A 225 1.66 -12.04 6.46
N ILE A 226 2.39 -10.95 6.21
CA ILE A 226 1.86 -9.60 6.02
C ILE A 226 1.95 -9.26 4.53
N ALA A 227 0.90 -8.68 3.97
CA ALA A 227 0.93 -8.24 2.57
C ALA A 227 0.18 -6.92 2.38
N ILE A 228 0.62 -6.16 1.39
CA ILE A 228 -0.08 -4.97 0.88
C ILE A 228 -0.15 -5.06 -0.63
N VAL A 229 -1.30 -4.71 -1.19
CA VAL A 229 -1.53 -4.65 -2.63
C VAL A 229 -2.30 -3.37 -2.95
N ALA A 230 -1.98 -2.72 -4.07
CA ALA A 230 -2.66 -1.51 -4.50
C ALA A 230 -3.07 -1.61 -5.97
N PHE A 231 -4.29 -1.13 -6.28
CA PHE A 231 -4.87 -1.12 -7.60
C PHE A 231 -5.40 0.27 -7.93
N ILE A 232 -5.41 0.59 -9.22
CA ILE A 232 -5.93 1.84 -9.75
C ILE A 232 -6.83 1.57 -10.95
N LYS A 233 -7.85 2.38 -11.19
CA LYS A 233 -8.60 2.33 -12.45
C LYS A 233 -7.68 2.54 -13.64
N ALA A 234 -7.92 1.81 -14.72
CA ALA A 234 -7.11 1.87 -15.94
C ALA A 234 -7.00 3.30 -16.51
N GLU A 235 -8.06 4.09 -16.42
CA GLU A 235 -8.09 5.49 -16.87
C GLU A 235 -7.15 6.43 -16.07
N HIS A 236 -6.72 6.00 -14.89
CA HIS A 236 -5.83 6.77 -14.01
C HIS A 236 -4.36 6.33 -14.04
N VAL A 237 -4.03 5.25 -14.75
CA VAL A 237 -2.67 4.66 -14.76
C VAL A 237 -1.60 5.68 -15.15
N ASN A 238 -1.87 6.52 -16.14
CA ASN A 238 -0.92 7.53 -16.62
C ASN A 238 -0.64 8.66 -15.61
N ASN A 239 -1.40 8.75 -14.52
CA ASN A 239 -1.17 9.70 -13.45
C ASN A 239 -0.35 9.09 -12.30
N VAL A 240 -0.09 7.78 -12.33
CA VAL A 240 0.69 7.07 -11.32
C VAL A 240 2.16 7.10 -11.68
N GLY A 241 3.00 7.47 -10.73
CA GLY A 241 4.45 7.49 -10.87
C GLY A 241 5.19 7.12 -9.59
N ASP A 242 6.50 7.05 -9.66
CA ASP A 242 7.44 6.78 -8.55
C ASP A 242 6.95 5.69 -7.56
N VAL A 243 6.60 4.53 -8.12
CA VAL A 243 6.15 3.38 -7.34
C VAL A 243 7.34 2.72 -6.66
N GLN A 244 7.28 2.58 -5.34
CA GLN A 244 8.30 1.89 -4.55
C GLN A 244 7.64 1.07 -3.44
N VAL A 245 8.32 0.01 -3.00
CA VAL A 245 7.85 -0.88 -1.94
C VAL A 245 8.96 -1.15 -0.93
N GLN A 246 8.59 -1.29 0.36
CA GLN A 246 9.52 -1.54 1.45
C GLN A 246 8.94 -2.51 2.47
N THR A 247 9.79 -3.05 3.34
CA THR A 247 9.37 -3.87 4.49
C THR A 247 10.16 -3.51 5.74
N ALA A 248 9.54 -3.69 6.90
CA ALA A 248 10.19 -3.53 8.20
C ALA A 248 9.78 -4.66 9.15
N GLY A 249 10.69 -5.57 9.47
CA GLY A 249 10.51 -6.55 10.53
C GLY A 249 10.71 -5.92 11.90
N VAL A 250 9.83 -6.25 12.89
CA VAL A 250 9.90 -5.75 14.27
C VAL A 250 9.86 -6.87 15.32
N GLY A 251 9.85 -8.14 14.90
CA GLY A 251 9.90 -9.30 15.80
C GLY A 251 11.17 -9.40 16.63
N ILE A 252 11.35 -10.50 17.35
CA ILE A 252 12.49 -10.73 18.27
C ILE A 252 13.83 -10.46 17.54
N GLY A 253 14.62 -9.52 18.05
CA GLY A 253 15.88 -9.09 17.46
C GLY A 253 15.74 -8.26 16.18
N GLY A 254 14.53 -7.86 15.78
CA GLY A 254 14.29 -7.06 14.57
C GLY A 254 14.40 -7.86 13.26
N PHE A 255 14.62 -9.18 13.32
CA PHE A 255 14.89 -10.04 12.17
C PHE A 255 13.90 -11.22 12.04
N VAL A 256 13.23 -11.64 13.11
CA VAL A 256 12.35 -12.82 13.08
C VAL A 256 10.88 -12.39 12.97
N GLY A 257 10.37 -12.56 11.84
CA GLY A 257 9.41 -12.10 11.20
C GLY A 257 7.99 -12.18 10.95
N ASN A 258 7.13 -12.60 11.85
CA ASN A 258 5.69 -12.51 11.65
C ASN A 258 5.05 -11.20 12.17
N LYS A 259 5.88 -10.26 12.63
CA LYS A 259 5.46 -8.91 13.09
C LYS A 259 6.30 -7.86 12.38
N GLY A 260 5.63 -6.77 11.97
CA GLY A 260 6.25 -5.72 11.19
C GLY A 260 5.29 -5.05 10.24
N ALA A 261 5.84 -4.58 9.12
CA ALA A 261 5.07 -3.92 8.08
C ALA A 261 5.58 -4.22 6.67
N ALA A 262 4.65 -4.23 5.72
CA ALA A 262 4.90 -4.05 4.29
C ALA A 262 4.32 -2.68 3.89
N ALA A 263 5.10 -1.88 3.19
CA ALA A 263 4.71 -0.54 2.79
C ALA A 263 4.91 -0.35 1.28
N LEU A 264 4.07 0.49 0.70
CA LEU A 264 4.20 0.95 -0.68
C LEU A 264 4.01 2.47 -0.74
N ARG A 265 4.68 3.09 -1.70
CA ARG A 265 4.45 4.47 -2.08
C ARG A 265 4.26 4.60 -3.57
N PHE A 266 3.53 5.62 -3.99
CA PHE A 266 3.43 6.06 -5.36
C PHE A 266 3.08 7.55 -5.40
N THR A 267 3.33 8.20 -6.52
CA THR A 267 2.76 9.51 -6.79
C THR A 267 1.50 9.37 -7.63
N TYR A 268 0.54 10.24 -7.41
CA TYR A 268 -0.60 10.44 -8.29
C TYR A 268 -0.67 11.91 -8.68
N GLY A 269 -0.39 12.21 -9.94
CA GLY A 269 -0.09 13.58 -10.34
C GLY A 269 1.08 14.13 -9.54
N ASN A 270 0.86 15.25 -8.83
CA ASN A 270 1.85 15.89 -7.96
C ASN A 270 1.63 15.60 -6.47
N SER A 271 0.82 14.62 -6.12
CA SER A 271 0.64 14.20 -4.73
C SER A 271 1.33 12.88 -4.46
N SER A 272 2.05 12.79 -3.37
CA SER A 272 2.69 11.57 -2.89
C SER A 272 1.79 10.84 -1.90
N ILE A 273 1.60 9.53 -2.12
CA ILE A 273 0.75 8.66 -1.30
C ILE A 273 1.59 7.50 -0.78
N CYS A 274 1.56 7.29 0.54
CA CYS A 274 2.17 6.12 1.19
C CYS A 274 1.09 5.28 1.87
N ALA A 275 1.21 3.96 1.77
CA ALA A 275 0.35 3.04 2.49
C ALA A 275 1.17 1.99 3.22
N VAL A 276 0.80 1.72 4.49
CA VAL A 276 1.49 0.81 5.39
C VAL A 276 0.53 -0.26 5.86
N SER A 277 0.83 -1.52 5.57
CA SER A 277 0.17 -2.70 6.13
C SER A 277 0.99 -3.22 7.30
N SER A 278 0.46 -3.23 8.51
CA SER A 278 1.20 -3.71 9.68
C SER A 278 0.49 -4.82 10.45
N HIS A 279 1.29 -5.67 11.09
CA HIS A 279 0.84 -6.64 12.08
C HIS A 279 1.71 -6.48 13.34
N LEU A 280 1.15 -5.83 14.37
CA LEU A 280 1.87 -5.48 15.58
C LEU A 280 1.81 -6.60 16.63
N SER A 281 2.61 -6.47 17.67
CA SER A 281 2.75 -7.44 18.76
C SER A 281 1.41 -7.83 19.39
N ALA A 282 1.16 -9.13 19.45
CA ALA A 282 -0.05 -9.71 20.03
C ALA A 282 -0.05 -9.59 21.56
N HIS A 283 -1.11 -10.10 22.18
CA HIS A 283 -1.41 -10.13 23.62
C HIS A 283 -1.91 -8.82 24.21
N ARG A 284 -2.89 -8.96 25.11
CA ARG A 284 -3.62 -7.83 25.70
C ARG A 284 -2.72 -6.91 26.53
N GLY A 285 -1.78 -7.46 27.27
CA GLY A 285 -0.84 -6.69 28.11
C GLY A 285 0.34 -6.08 27.35
N ALA A 286 0.52 -6.38 26.05
CA ALA A 286 1.71 -5.99 25.30
C ALA A 286 1.59 -4.59 24.64
N VAL A 287 0.99 -3.60 25.33
CA VAL A 287 0.79 -2.24 24.80
C VAL A 287 2.14 -1.59 24.45
N GLY A 288 3.11 -1.64 25.38
CA GLY A 288 4.45 -1.07 25.16
C GLY A 288 5.16 -1.69 23.94
N SER A 289 5.01 -3.01 23.74
CA SER A 289 5.59 -3.67 22.56
C SER A 289 4.96 -3.14 21.25
N ARG A 290 3.63 -2.98 21.19
CA ARG A 290 2.95 -2.40 20.03
C ARG A 290 3.40 -0.96 19.74
N ASN A 291 3.56 -0.16 20.79
CA ASN A 291 4.06 1.21 20.67
C ASN A 291 5.49 1.23 20.12
N SER A 292 6.34 0.31 20.59
CA SER A 292 7.71 0.15 20.07
C SER A 292 7.71 -0.35 18.64
N ASP A 293 6.82 -1.30 18.28
CA ASP A 293 6.70 -1.79 16.91
C ASP A 293 6.33 -0.65 15.94
N TYR A 294 5.35 0.19 16.30
CA TYR A 294 4.96 1.36 15.51
C TYR A 294 6.15 2.31 15.27
N ASN A 295 6.88 2.68 16.33
CA ASN A 295 8.04 3.57 16.22
C ASN A 295 9.17 2.94 15.39
N ASN A 296 9.41 1.63 15.54
CA ASN A 296 10.40 0.91 14.76
C ASN A 296 10.03 0.87 13.26
N ILE A 297 8.76 0.71 12.92
CA ILE A 297 8.28 0.75 11.53
C ILE A 297 8.48 2.14 10.95
N LEU A 298 8.11 3.21 11.66
CA LEU A 298 8.31 4.59 11.22
C LEU A 298 9.78 4.88 10.88
N ASN A 299 10.70 4.39 11.72
CA ASN A 299 12.13 4.63 11.55
C ASN A 299 12.77 3.76 10.45
N LYS A 300 12.30 2.52 10.28
CA LYS A 300 12.91 1.54 9.35
C LYS A 300 12.40 1.66 7.92
N VAL A 301 11.16 2.08 7.71
CA VAL A 301 10.60 2.22 6.36
C VAL A 301 11.11 3.52 5.75
N GLN A 302 12.03 3.37 4.79
CA GLN A 302 12.63 4.47 4.05
C GLN A 302 12.56 4.15 2.56
N PHE A 303 12.13 5.12 1.75
CA PHE A 303 12.09 5.03 0.30
C PHE A 303 13.22 5.87 -0.30
N LYS A 304 13.61 5.57 -1.54
CA LYS A 304 14.65 6.34 -2.24
C LYS A 304 14.05 7.63 -2.78
N ASP A 305 14.72 8.75 -2.57
CA ASP A 305 14.44 9.97 -3.29
C ASP A 305 15.09 9.87 -4.68
N ARG A 306 14.26 9.83 -5.73
CA ARG A 306 14.71 9.73 -7.13
C ARG A 306 14.94 11.11 -7.77
N HIS A 307 14.64 12.20 -7.05
CA HIS A 307 14.74 13.57 -7.56
C HIS A 307 16.05 14.26 -7.18
N THR A 308 16.91 13.63 -6.40
CA THR A 308 18.24 14.16 -6.09
C THR A 308 19.24 13.78 -7.17
N ASP A 309 19.49 14.73 -8.09
CA ASP A 309 20.47 14.59 -9.15
C ASP A 309 21.90 14.45 -8.59
N GLY A 310 22.54 13.34 -8.94
CA GLY A 310 23.96 13.20 -9.25
C GLY A 310 25.02 13.43 -8.17
N ASN A 311 24.77 14.02 -7.01
CA ASN A 311 25.75 14.22 -5.96
C ASN A 311 25.44 13.39 -4.70
N ASN A 312 26.17 12.35 -4.51
CA ASN A 312 26.52 11.45 -3.38
C ASN A 312 25.78 11.55 -2.02
N SER A 313 24.64 12.22 -1.87
CA SER A 313 23.77 12.09 -0.71
C SER A 313 22.48 11.40 -1.15
N SER A 314 22.39 10.10 -0.89
CA SER A 314 21.11 9.37 -1.03
C SER A 314 20.12 9.91 0.02
N SER A 315 19.38 10.96 -0.31
CA SER A 315 18.28 11.40 0.52
C SER A 315 17.21 10.29 0.55
N SER A 316 16.69 10.01 1.72
CA SER A 316 15.62 9.03 1.92
C SER A 316 14.33 9.74 2.28
N ILE A 317 13.21 9.20 1.80
CA ILE A 317 11.86 9.69 2.07
C ILE A 317 11.25 8.77 3.13
N SER A 318 10.89 9.32 4.28
CA SER A 318 10.22 8.58 5.36
C SER A 318 8.70 8.48 5.11
N ILE A 319 8.01 7.68 5.94
CA ILE A 319 6.55 7.54 5.84
C ILE A 319 5.85 8.90 5.94
N LEU A 320 6.24 9.75 6.91
CA LEU A 320 5.57 11.02 7.18
C LEU A 320 5.96 12.17 6.23
N ASP A 321 6.89 11.93 5.30
CA ASP A 321 7.24 12.91 4.27
C ASP A 321 6.25 12.94 3.10
N HIS A 322 5.31 11.99 3.05
CA HIS A 322 4.29 11.94 2.00
C HIS A 322 3.13 12.90 2.28
N ASP A 323 2.49 13.39 1.21
CA ASP A 323 1.30 14.25 1.33
C ASP A 323 0.16 13.53 2.04
N TYR A 324 -0.02 12.24 1.73
CA TYR A 324 -1.05 11.37 2.31
C TYR A 324 -0.45 10.04 2.75
N VAL A 325 -0.79 9.62 3.97
CA VAL A 325 -0.41 8.30 4.49
C VAL A 325 -1.65 7.56 4.96
N PHE A 326 -1.79 6.30 4.54
CA PHE A 326 -2.81 5.37 5.04
C PHE A 326 -2.10 4.26 5.82
N TRP A 327 -2.44 4.11 7.09
CA TRP A 327 -1.90 3.04 7.92
C TRP A 327 -2.99 2.05 8.26
N LEU A 328 -2.82 0.81 7.78
CA LEU A 328 -3.80 -0.26 7.88
C LEU A 328 -3.18 -1.47 8.59
N GLY A 329 -4.01 -2.29 9.23
CA GLY A 329 -3.52 -3.57 9.70
C GLY A 329 -4.24 -4.10 10.92
N ASP A 330 -3.79 -5.29 11.33
CA ASP A 330 -4.03 -5.83 12.65
C ASP A 330 -3.04 -5.18 13.63
N LEU A 331 -3.44 -4.05 14.18
CA LEU A 331 -2.64 -3.28 15.12
C LEU A 331 -2.62 -3.92 16.51
N ASN A 332 -3.43 -4.96 16.75
CA ASN A 332 -3.47 -5.76 17.96
C ASN A 332 -3.72 -5.01 19.28
N TYR A 333 -4.12 -3.73 19.23
CA TYR A 333 -4.58 -3.04 20.42
C TYR A 333 -5.89 -3.66 20.89
N ARG A 334 -6.05 -3.76 22.20
CA ARG A 334 -7.15 -4.48 22.84
C ARG A 334 -7.95 -3.54 23.77
N ILE A 335 -8.89 -4.10 24.51
CA ILE A 335 -9.52 -3.39 25.64
C ILE A 335 -8.55 -3.42 26.82
N GLN A 336 -8.55 -2.41 27.68
CA GLN A 336 -7.69 -2.29 28.86
C GLN A 336 -7.70 -3.56 29.72
N VAL A 337 -6.53 -3.89 30.29
CA VAL A 337 -6.30 -5.18 30.97
C VAL A 337 -7.09 -5.34 32.27
N ASP A 338 -7.43 -4.26 32.94
CA ASP A 338 -8.24 -4.18 34.17
C ASP A 338 -9.73 -4.46 33.93
N ILE A 339 -10.20 -4.39 32.69
CA ILE A 339 -11.59 -4.75 32.35
C ILE A 339 -11.69 -6.26 32.19
N SER A 340 -12.61 -6.92 32.88
CA SER A 340 -12.78 -8.36 32.73
C SER A 340 -13.29 -8.74 31.32
N THR A 341 -12.94 -9.95 30.88
CA THR A 341 -13.40 -10.46 29.60
C THR A 341 -14.92 -10.62 29.57
N GLU A 342 -15.50 -11.04 30.67
CA GLU A 342 -16.94 -11.21 30.87
C GLU A 342 -17.68 -9.87 30.76
N GLU A 343 -17.12 -8.80 31.30
CA GLU A 343 -17.68 -7.44 31.19
C GLU A 343 -17.68 -6.96 29.73
N CYS A 344 -16.60 -7.23 28.99
CA CYS A 344 -16.57 -6.93 27.55
C CYS A 344 -17.69 -7.67 26.81
N TYR A 345 -17.87 -8.97 27.06
CA TYR A 345 -18.96 -9.74 26.45
C TYR A 345 -20.33 -9.26 26.83
N ARG A 346 -20.54 -8.94 28.11
CA ARG A 346 -21.82 -8.40 28.62
C ARG A 346 -22.23 -7.14 27.85
N ARG A 347 -21.28 -6.22 27.63
CA ARG A 347 -21.54 -4.96 26.92
C ARG A 347 -21.75 -5.16 25.43
N ILE A 348 -20.99 -6.03 24.78
CA ILE A 348 -21.14 -6.32 23.34
C ILE A 348 -22.49 -6.99 23.04
N ARG A 349 -23.00 -7.81 23.97
CA ARG A 349 -24.31 -8.47 23.81
C ARG A 349 -25.49 -7.53 24.04
N SER A 350 -25.27 -6.32 24.56
CA SER A 350 -26.31 -5.31 24.69
C SER A 350 -26.90 -4.95 23.34
N ASN A 351 -28.22 -4.77 23.28
CA ASN A 351 -28.89 -4.43 22.05
C ASN A 351 -28.51 -3.02 21.58
N LYS A 352 -27.76 -2.92 20.50
CA LYS A 352 -27.27 -1.66 19.93
C LYS A 352 -28.36 -0.68 19.49
N LYS A 353 -29.58 -1.16 19.26
CA LYS A 353 -30.72 -0.30 18.90
C LYS A 353 -31.28 0.44 20.10
N THR A 354 -30.87 0.06 21.33
CA THR A 354 -31.24 0.73 22.55
C THR A 354 -30.20 1.75 22.97
N GLU A 355 -30.60 2.79 23.69
CA GLU A 355 -29.69 3.77 24.27
C GLU A 355 -28.62 3.11 25.16
N LYS A 356 -29.00 2.15 25.99
CA LYS A 356 -28.07 1.37 26.80
C LYS A 356 -27.00 0.68 25.97
N GLY A 357 -27.39 0.03 24.85
CA GLY A 357 -26.42 -0.66 24.00
C GLY A 357 -25.49 0.28 23.26
N GLN A 358 -25.96 1.48 22.91
CA GLN A 358 -25.12 2.54 22.34
C GLN A 358 -24.11 3.05 23.40
N ASN A 359 -24.55 3.31 24.62
CA ASN A 359 -23.71 3.73 25.74
C ASN A 359 -22.67 2.66 26.08
N ASP A 360 -23.02 1.37 26.06
CA ASP A 360 -22.09 0.26 26.27
C ASP A 360 -20.99 0.23 25.18
N LEU A 361 -21.31 0.51 23.93
CA LEU A 361 -20.34 0.58 22.85
C LEU A 361 -19.42 1.82 22.98
N VAL A 362 -19.97 2.98 23.35
CA VAL A 362 -19.20 4.19 23.67
C VAL A 362 -18.21 3.92 24.79
N TRP A 363 -18.67 3.28 25.86
CA TRP A 363 -17.83 2.94 26.99
C TRP A 363 -16.70 1.96 26.58
N LEU A 364 -16.99 0.91 25.80
CA LEU A 364 -15.96 -0.01 25.31
C LEU A 364 -14.90 0.72 24.46
N ARG A 365 -15.30 1.68 23.63
CA ARG A 365 -14.35 2.51 22.85
C ARG A 365 -13.45 3.38 23.74
N SER A 366 -13.96 3.88 24.86
CA SER A 366 -13.13 4.64 25.81
C SER A 366 -12.10 3.74 26.53
N GLN A 367 -12.30 2.42 26.50
CA GLN A 367 -11.37 1.42 27.06
C GLN A 367 -10.47 0.80 25.97
N ASP A 368 -10.56 1.27 24.71
CA ASP A 368 -9.71 0.81 23.60
C ASP A 368 -8.29 1.34 23.79
N GLN A 369 -7.32 0.43 23.80
CA GLN A 369 -5.92 0.76 24.06
C GLN A 369 -5.34 1.72 23.02
N LEU A 370 -5.69 1.59 21.73
CA LEU A 370 -5.16 2.50 20.71
C LEU A 370 -5.69 3.92 20.93
N ASN A 371 -6.98 4.07 21.21
CA ASN A 371 -7.57 5.38 21.51
C ASN A 371 -6.89 6.05 22.69
N ILE A 372 -6.60 5.26 23.74
CA ILE A 372 -5.90 5.75 24.96
C ILE A 372 -4.46 6.14 24.64
N GLU A 373 -3.70 5.29 23.90
CA GLU A 373 -2.32 5.56 23.54
C GLU A 373 -2.19 6.79 22.64
N ARG A 374 -3.11 6.96 21.70
CA ARG A 374 -3.21 8.15 20.84
C ARG A 374 -3.53 9.41 21.62
N ALA A 375 -4.50 9.35 22.53
CA ALA A 375 -4.88 10.48 23.37
C ALA A 375 -3.73 10.98 24.27
N HIS A 376 -2.77 10.11 24.60
CA HIS A 376 -1.57 10.47 25.33
C HIS A 376 -0.36 10.84 24.45
N GLY A 377 -0.53 10.92 23.12
CA GLY A 377 0.54 11.24 22.18
C GLY A 377 1.67 10.21 22.11
N ARG A 378 1.42 8.94 22.49
CA ARG A 378 2.47 7.91 22.50
C ARG A 378 2.65 7.21 21.16
N VAL A 379 1.59 7.14 20.35
CA VAL A 379 1.58 6.55 19.01
C VAL A 379 0.55 7.25 18.13
N PHE A 380 0.78 7.28 16.83
CA PHE A 380 -0.16 7.79 15.83
C PHE A 380 -0.68 9.21 16.14
N GLU A 381 0.13 10.06 16.77
CA GLU A 381 -0.25 11.40 17.20
C GLU A 381 -0.75 12.27 16.02
N LEU A 382 -0.08 12.18 14.88
CA LEU A 382 -0.42 12.93 13.67
C LEU A 382 -1.52 12.28 12.83
N PHE A 383 -1.95 11.07 13.19
CA PHE A 383 -2.93 10.32 12.42
C PHE A 383 -4.36 10.57 12.90
N GLU A 384 -5.28 10.61 11.96
CA GLU A 384 -6.72 10.59 12.22
C GLU A 384 -7.27 9.17 12.06
N GLU A 385 -8.41 8.91 12.69
CA GLU A 385 -9.18 7.69 12.54
C GLU A 385 -10.66 7.99 12.70
N GLY A 386 -11.49 7.32 11.92
CA GLY A 386 -12.93 7.42 12.04
C GLY A 386 -13.48 6.81 13.32
N VAL A 387 -14.68 7.20 13.68
CA VAL A 387 -15.35 6.65 14.85
C VAL A 387 -15.66 5.17 14.63
N LEU A 388 -15.27 4.30 15.58
CA LEU A 388 -15.56 2.86 15.58
C LEU A 388 -17.05 2.58 15.84
N ASN A 389 -17.92 2.88 14.87
CA ASN A 389 -19.38 2.69 15.00
C ASN A 389 -19.84 1.25 14.71
N PHE A 390 -18.89 0.33 14.63
CA PHE A 390 -19.12 -1.11 14.42
C PHE A 390 -18.61 -1.92 15.60
N LEU A 391 -19.06 -3.18 15.72
CA LEU A 391 -18.59 -4.08 16.79
C LEU A 391 -17.13 -4.45 16.63
N PRO A 392 -16.43 -4.84 17.71
CA PRO A 392 -15.10 -5.40 17.68
C PRO A 392 -14.91 -6.43 16.57
N THR A 393 -13.73 -6.42 15.97
CA THR A 393 -13.41 -7.26 14.81
C THR A 393 -12.85 -8.63 15.18
N TYR A 394 -12.49 -8.82 16.43
CA TYR A 394 -11.83 -9.99 17.00
C TYR A 394 -12.47 -10.36 18.35
N LYS A 395 -12.60 -11.60 18.81
CA LYS A 395 -12.30 -12.87 18.20
C LYS A 395 -13.59 -13.61 17.86
N TYR A 396 -13.74 -14.02 16.62
CA TYR A 396 -14.88 -14.79 16.12
C TYR A 396 -14.57 -16.28 16.03
N ILE A 397 -15.62 -17.10 15.98
CA ILE A 397 -15.52 -18.51 15.56
C ILE A 397 -15.44 -18.53 14.03
N PRO A 398 -14.35 -19.04 13.42
CA PRO A 398 -14.27 -19.14 11.96
C PRO A 398 -15.44 -19.96 11.39
N GLY A 399 -16.07 -19.43 10.33
CA GLY A 399 -17.28 -19.99 9.71
C GLY A 399 -18.58 -19.39 10.25
N GLU A 400 -18.53 -18.70 11.40
CA GLU A 400 -19.71 -18.16 12.09
C GLU A 400 -19.65 -16.64 12.22
N ASP A 401 -20.77 -16.02 12.61
CA ASP A 401 -20.81 -14.60 12.99
C ASP A 401 -21.04 -14.45 14.50
N VAL A 402 -20.32 -15.27 15.28
CA VAL A 402 -20.40 -15.33 16.73
C VAL A 402 -19.00 -15.17 17.32
N TYR A 403 -18.89 -14.41 18.40
CA TYR A 403 -17.63 -14.30 19.14
C TYR A 403 -17.28 -15.62 19.83
N ASP A 404 -15.98 -15.95 19.84
CA ASP A 404 -15.46 -17.18 20.43
C ASP A 404 -15.42 -17.08 21.97
N ASP A 405 -16.51 -17.44 22.62
CA ASP A 405 -16.69 -17.46 24.06
C ASP A 405 -16.71 -18.89 24.62
N ARG A 406 -16.26 -19.88 23.84
CA ARG A 406 -16.23 -21.27 24.24
C ARG A 406 -15.33 -21.52 25.44
N PRO A 407 -15.81 -22.16 26.51
CA PRO A 407 -15.05 -22.34 27.75
C PRO A 407 -13.82 -23.23 27.59
N GLU A 408 -13.83 -24.20 26.66
CA GLU A 408 -12.70 -25.08 26.34
C GLU A 408 -11.59 -24.39 25.56
N LYS A 409 -11.83 -23.19 25.06
CA LYS A 409 -10.84 -22.34 24.42
C LYS A 409 -10.46 -21.20 25.37
N LYS A 410 -9.23 -20.70 25.22
CA LYS A 410 -8.84 -19.52 25.98
C LYS A 410 -9.66 -18.32 25.48
N MET A 411 -10.72 -17.99 26.20
CA MET A 411 -11.59 -16.87 25.92
C MET A 411 -10.81 -15.54 25.85
N ARG A 412 -11.03 -14.75 24.81
CA ARG A 412 -10.38 -13.45 24.60
C ARG A 412 -11.41 -12.33 24.67
N ALA A 413 -11.06 -11.23 25.34
CA ALA A 413 -11.89 -10.03 25.29
C ALA A 413 -12.00 -9.57 23.83
N PRO A 414 -13.23 -9.39 23.32
CA PRO A 414 -13.43 -8.80 22.01
C PRO A 414 -12.78 -7.43 21.90
N ALA A 415 -12.15 -7.13 20.75
CA ALA A 415 -11.39 -5.91 20.55
C ALA A 415 -11.41 -5.45 19.10
N TRP A 416 -11.16 -4.16 18.86
CA TRP A 416 -10.92 -3.58 17.53
C TRP A 416 -9.43 -3.69 17.20
N CYS A 417 -9.01 -4.88 16.77
CA CYS A 417 -7.61 -5.13 16.42
C CYS A 417 -7.24 -4.57 15.04
N ASP A 418 -8.21 -4.57 14.13
CA ASP A 418 -8.06 -4.26 12.72
C ASP A 418 -8.50 -2.82 12.46
N ARG A 419 -7.56 -1.96 12.04
CA ARG A 419 -7.74 -0.51 12.04
C ARG A 419 -7.28 0.11 10.70
N VAL A 420 -7.86 1.28 10.38
CA VAL A 420 -7.49 2.14 9.25
C VAL A 420 -7.36 3.57 9.74
N LEU A 421 -6.12 4.07 9.76
CA LEU A 421 -5.78 5.43 10.13
C LEU A 421 -5.23 6.17 8.90
N TRP A 422 -5.29 7.50 8.91
CA TRP A 422 -4.73 8.32 7.85
C TRP A 422 -4.02 9.56 8.41
N TYR A 423 -3.07 10.06 7.62
CA TYR A 423 -2.35 11.30 7.90
C TYR A 423 -2.32 12.17 6.64
N CYS A 424 -2.41 13.48 6.80
CA CYS A 424 -2.24 14.47 5.76
C CYS A 424 -1.15 15.47 6.18
N ARG A 425 -0.07 15.56 5.41
CA ARG A 425 1.11 16.39 5.74
C ARG A 425 0.78 17.87 5.89
N MET A 426 -0.11 18.40 5.06
CA MET A 426 -0.55 19.81 5.12
C MET A 426 -1.55 20.07 6.27
N GLY A 427 -1.83 19.07 7.11
CA GLY A 427 -2.95 19.12 8.02
C GLY A 427 -4.27 19.01 7.24
N ASN A 428 -5.34 18.68 7.94
CA ASN A 428 -6.68 18.58 7.32
C ASN A 428 -7.35 19.96 7.21
N ASN A 429 -6.54 21.03 7.12
CA ASN A 429 -7.01 22.38 6.97
C ASN A 429 -7.61 22.59 5.57
N SER A 430 -8.72 23.28 5.53
CA SER A 430 -9.40 23.62 4.29
C SER A 430 -8.48 24.41 3.36
N VAL A 431 -8.23 23.87 2.17
CA VAL A 431 -7.62 24.64 1.09
C VAL A 431 -8.69 25.57 0.53
N ASN A 432 -8.43 26.86 0.56
CA ASN A 432 -9.24 27.81 -0.22
C ASN A 432 -8.94 27.56 -1.69
N THR A 433 -9.72 26.69 -2.32
CA THR A 433 -9.73 26.58 -3.77
C THR A 433 -10.32 27.88 -4.30
N MET A 434 -9.56 28.65 -5.07
CA MET A 434 -9.97 29.96 -5.60
C MET A 434 -11.27 29.94 -6.44
N ASN A 435 -11.81 28.74 -6.71
CA ASN A 435 -13.00 28.54 -7.55
C ASN A 435 -14.28 28.15 -6.78
N SER A 436 -14.25 27.99 -5.47
CA SER A 436 -15.46 27.64 -4.70
C SER A 436 -15.71 28.69 -3.62
N GLY A 437 -16.79 29.43 -3.80
CA GLY A 437 -17.21 30.49 -2.87
C GLY A 437 -17.30 30.01 -1.42
N GLY A 438 -16.29 30.28 -0.64
CA GLY A 438 -16.37 30.48 0.80
C GLY A 438 -16.38 29.28 1.74
N SER A 439 -16.38 28.01 1.29
CA SER A 439 -16.25 26.84 2.18
C SER A 439 -15.00 26.06 1.81
N GLY A 440 -13.97 26.12 2.66
CA GLY A 440 -12.72 25.40 2.42
C GLY A 440 -12.94 23.90 2.34
N THR A 441 -12.46 23.26 1.25
CA THR A 441 -12.56 21.80 1.06
C THR A 441 -11.46 21.10 1.87
N LYS A 442 -11.82 20.12 2.68
CA LYS A 442 -10.83 19.29 3.37
C LYS A 442 -10.02 18.50 2.34
N LEU A 443 -8.69 18.44 2.54
CA LEU A 443 -7.77 17.70 1.66
C LEU A 443 -8.04 16.18 1.67
N ILE A 444 -8.49 15.66 2.80
CA ILE A 444 -8.92 14.27 2.94
C ILE A 444 -10.21 14.21 3.76
N LYS A 445 -11.17 13.45 3.26
CA LYS A 445 -12.46 13.22 3.94
C LYS A 445 -12.75 11.73 3.95
N GLN A 446 -12.84 11.15 5.15
CA GLN A 446 -13.36 9.79 5.30
C GLN A 446 -14.87 9.80 5.06
N ILE A 447 -15.33 8.98 4.12
CA ILE A 447 -16.75 8.85 3.75
C ILE A 447 -17.41 7.72 4.53
N LYS A 448 -16.69 6.60 4.69
CA LYS A 448 -17.19 5.42 5.38
C LYS A 448 -16.08 4.76 6.18
N TYR A 449 -16.42 4.19 7.35
CA TYR A 449 -15.53 3.36 8.16
C TYR A 449 -16.35 2.24 8.78
N GLN A 450 -16.13 1.01 8.35
CA GLN A 450 -16.95 -0.13 8.74
C GLN A 450 -16.14 -1.44 8.71
N ARG A 451 -16.67 -2.46 9.38
CA ARG A 451 -16.27 -3.85 9.20
C ARG A 451 -17.21 -4.56 8.24
N GLU A 452 -16.71 -5.57 7.53
CA GLU A 452 -17.52 -6.45 6.68
C GLU A 452 -17.88 -7.75 7.44
N ASN A 453 -19.17 -8.09 7.48
CA ASN A 453 -19.67 -9.22 8.25
C ASN A 453 -19.86 -10.49 7.43
N SER A 454 -20.01 -10.38 6.10
CA SER A 454 -20.28 -11.54 5.24
C SER A 454 -19.09 -12.49 5.14
N ILE A 455 -17.86 -11.98 5.31
CA ILE A 455 -16.63 -12.77 5.29
C ILE A 455 -16.42 -13.41 6.67
N LYS A 456 -16.45 -14.75 6.73
CA LYS A 456 -16.44 -15.54 7.98
C LYS A 456 -15.29 -16.54 8.09
N ILE A 457 -14.36 -16.57 7.12
CA ILE A 457 -13.31 -17.59 7.07
C ILE A 457 -12.26 -17.46 8.18
N SER A 458 -12.16 -16.30 8.81
CA SER A 458 -11.17 -15.93 9.83
C SER A 458 -11.83 -15.71 11.19
N ASP A 459 -11.03 -15.72 12.24
CA ASP A 459 -11.42 -15.24 13.58
C ASP A 459 -11.38 -13.70 13.69
N HIS A 460 -11.02 -13.02 12.61
CA HIS A 460 -11.16 -11.57 12.42
C HIS A 460 -12.23 -11.22 11.38
N LYS A 461 -12.82 -10.05 11.50
CA LYS A 461 -13.66 -9.45 10.46
C LYS A 461 -12.87 -8.41 9.68
N PRO A 462 -12.95 -8.40 8.34
CA PRO A 462 -12.31 -7.35 7.54
C PRO A 462 -12.88 -5.96 7.90
N VAL A 463 -12.00 -4.97 7.84
CA VAL A 463 -12.36 -3.55 8.05
C VAL A 463 -12.01 -2.77 6.79
N TYR A 464 -12.78 -1.72 6.51
CA TYR A 464 -12.49 -0.82 5.42
C TYR A 464 -12.84 0.63 5.77
N GLY A 465 -12.07 1.56 5.18
CA GLY A 465 -12.39 2.97 5.09
C GLY A 465 -12.45 3.41 3.63
N THR A 466 -13.38 4.30 3.28
CA THR A 466 -13.41 4.96 1.97
C THR A 466 -13.19 6.44 2.15
N PHE A 467 -12.42 7.04 1.22
CA PHE A 467 -11.94 8.41 1.33
C PHE A 467 -12.13 9.16 0.03
N ASP A 468 -12.47 10.44 0.14
CA ASP A 468 -12.28 11.44 -0.90
C ASP A 468 -10.99 12.21 -0.59
N VAL A 469 -10.03 12.21 -1.50
CA VAL A 469 -8.69 12.80 -1.35
C VAL A 469 -8.46 13.82 -2.44
N GLN A 470 -8.12 15.05 -2.05
CA GLN A 470 -7.81 16.13 -2.99
C GLN A 470 -6.36 16.03 -3.43
N VAL A 471 -6.12 15.53 -4.63
CA VAL A 471 -4.77 15.35 -5.20
C VAL A 471 -4.42 16.51 -6.11
N LYS A 472 -3.15 16.93 -6.06
CA LYS A 472 -2.60 18.00 -6.90
C LYS A 472 -2.34 17.49 -8.31
N MET A 473 -2.83 18.20 -9.32
CA MET A 473 -2.61 17.92 -10.73
C MET A 473 -2.05 19.12 -11.45
N ILE A 474 -0.98 18.94 -12.22
CA ILE A 474 -0.45 20.00 -13.07
C ILE A 474 -1.33 20.18 -14.31
N VAL A 475 -1.82 21.37 -14.55
CA VAL A 475 -2.43 21.78 -15.81
C VAL A 475 -1.32 22.19 -16.78
N LYS A 476 -0.89 21.27 -17.64
CA LYS A 476 0.28 21.41 -18.51
C LYS A 476 0.25 22.69 -19.38
N GLN A 477 -0.92 23.11 -19.83
CA GLN A 477 -1.07 24.32 -20.63
C GLN A 477 -0.75 25.58 -19.81
N GLU A 478 -1.26 25.64 -18.57
CA GLU A 478 -1.01 26.76 -17.66
C GLU A 478 0.45 26.75 -17.18
N GLN A 479 1.01 25.61 -16.87
CA GLN A 479 2.44 25.50 -16.54
C GLN A 479 3.32 26.01 -17.68
N LYS A 480 2.99 25.65 -18.93
CA LYS A 480 3.70 26.14 -20.11
C LYS A 480 3.54 27.65 -20.30
N ARG A 481 2.35 28.19 -20.00
CA ARG A 481 2.13 29.66 -20.01
C ARG A 481 3.05 30.33 -18.99
N VAL A 482 3.01 29.90 -17.73
CA VAL A 482 3.85 30.45 -16.65
C VAL A 482 5.34 30.32 -17.00
N TYR A 483 5.76 29.15 -17.49
CA TYR A 483 7.14 28.94 -17.96
C TYR A 483 7.55 29.94 -19.05
N ASN A 484 6.72 30.14 -20.07
CA ASN A 484 7.01 31.08 -21.15
C ASN A 484 7.04 32.54 -20.67
N GLU A 485 6.21 32.93 -19.71
CA GLU A 485 6.24 34.24 -19.08
C GLU A 485 7.56 34.47 -18.33
N LEU A 486 7.99 33.51 -17.53
CA LEU A 486 9.27 33.54 -16.81
C LEU A 486 10.47 33.63 -17.77
N MET A 487 10.40 32.90 -18.89
CA MET A 487 11.45 32.92 -19.91
C MET A 487 11.53 34.23 -20.71
N ARG A 488 10.42 35.01 -20.80
CA ARG A 488 10.36 36.31 -21.44
C ARG A 488 10.72 37.47 -20.48
N GLY A 489 10.59 37.25 -19.18
CA GLY A 489 10.99 38.18 -18.16
C GLY A 489 12.51 38.38 -18.15
N GLU A 490 12.97 39.60 -17.80
CA GLU A 490 14.40 39.83 -17.63
C GLU A 490 14.93 39.00 -16.47
N TRP A 491 15.86 38.11 -16.79
CA TRP A 491 16.59 37.35 -15.79
C TRP A 491 17.63 38.27 -15.14
N VAL A 492 17.28 38.82 -13.98
CA VAL A 492 18.20 39.63 -13.16
C VAL A 492 18.92 38.68 -12.21
N ILE A 493 20.25 38.57 -12.38
CA ILE A 493 21.16 37.85 -11.49
C ILE A 493 21.35 38.66 -10.20
#